data_cfa26c5d9b988e442c1d8e284f8ae37f
#
_entry.id   cfa26c5d9b988e442c1d8e284f8ae37f
#
_cell.length_a   1.000
_cell.length_b   1.000
_cell.length_c   1.000
_cell.angle_alpha   90.00
_cell.angle_beta   90.00
_cell.angle_gamma   90.00
#
_symmetry.space_group_name_H-M   'P 1'
#
loop_
_entity.id
_entity.type
_entity.pdbx_description
1 polymer ?
#
loop_
_entity_poly.entity_id
_entity_poly.type
_entity_poly.pdbx_seq_one_letter_code
_entity_poly.pdbx_strand_id
1 'polypeptide(L)'
;LVANELAHRAGLDADAPVAAYSHDELLHLGSNFTWMMEDIKNNRFTPNIVRDGNEPKEFSSIELTQYSDLTVTKYESISEVLELYYSERNTYTRIRQKSADLRKHVNTLLERNQKKYSLQMKQLKDSEKREKYKVYGELINAFGYGLTPDDKFLEAANYYDDNKIIKIPIDNTKTPAENAQKYFDKYGKMKRTAEALNELILETKGQIDHLESIQNSLDIALSADDLVQIKDELIEYGFIKKGKGSKKQKVKSKPFHYISSDGFDMYVGKNNYQNDELTFKLATGN
;
A
#
# COMPACT_ATOMS: atom_id res chain seq x y z
N LEU A 1 -8.77 -10.02 29.68
CA LEU A 1 -9.81 -10.44 28.75
C LEU A 1 -11.21 -10.34 29.35
N VAL A 2 -11.53 -11.16 30.41
CA VAL A 2 -12.88 -11.20 31.01
C VAL A 2 -13.30 -9.84 31.61
N ALA A 3 -12.40 -9.13 32.28
CA ALA A 3 -12.69 -7.80 32.83
C ALA A 3 -13.05 -6.78 31.72
N ASN A 4 -12.31 -6.80 30.61
CA ASN A 4 -12.59 -5.92 29.46
C ASN A 4 -13.92 -6.29 28.81
N GLU A 5 -14.24 -7.59 28.68
CA GLU A 5 -15.53 -8.04 28.16
C GLU A 5 -16.71 -7.58 29.07
N LEU A 6 -16.55 -7.63 30.39
CA LEU A 6 -17.54 -7.14 31.32
C LEU A 6 -17.74 -5.62 31.23
N ALA A 7 -16.65 -4.86 31.15
CA ALA A 7 -16.70 -3.42 30.94
C ALA A 7 -17.40 -3.07 29.63
N HIS A 8 -17.04 -3.78 28.53
CA HIS A 8 -17.68 -3.60 27.21
C HIS A 8 -19.18 -3.89 27.26
N ARG A 9 -19.62 -4.99 27.88
CA ARG A 9 -21.05 -5.33 28.04
C ARG A 9 -21.80 -4.30 28.88
N ALA A 10 -21.11 -3.67 29.82
CA ALA A 10 -21.66 -2.60 30.64
C ALA A 10 -21.61 -1.21 29.98
N GLY A 11 -20.99 -1.09 28.80
CA GLY A 11 -20.79 0.18 28.10
C GLY A 11 -19.75 1.10 28.77
N LEU A 12 -18.80 0.50 29.52
CA LEU A 12 -17.78 1.23 30.29
C LEU A 12 -16.40 1.15 29.63
N ASP A 13 -15.58 2.16 29.83
CA ASP A 13 -14.18 2.17 29.41
C ASP A 13 -13.32 1.39 30.42
N ALA A 14 -12.85 0.20 30.06
CA ALA A 14 -12.07 -0.68 30.92
C ALA A 14 -10.77 -0.05 31.48
N ASP A 15 -10.25 0.99 30.84
CA ASP A 15 -9.02 1.69 31.23
C ASP A 15 -9.27 2.90 32.15
N ALA A 16 -10.52 3.30 32.34
CA ALA A 16 -10.86 4.42 33.20
C ALA A 16 -10.77 4.02 34.71
N PRO A 17 -10.38 4.93 35.60
CA PRO A 17 -10.34 4.64 37.04
C PRO A 17 -11.76 4.44 37.57
N VAL A 18 -11.93 3.49 38.50
CA VAL A 18 -13.24 3.12 39.10
C VAL A 18 -13.99 4.35 39.69
N ALA A 19 -13.25 5.34 40.21
CA ALA A 19 -13.82 6.58 40.74
C ALA A 19 -14.47 7.47 39.66
N ALA A 20 -14.24 7.22 38.37
CA ALA A 20 -14.88 7.96 37.28
C ALA A 20 -16.30 7.48 36.99
N TYR A 21 -16.71 6.30 37.49
CA TYR A 21 -18.02 5.73 37.24
C TYR A 21 -19.03 6.12 38.29
N SER A 22 -20.27 6.35 37.86
CA SER A 22 -21.42 6.56 38.72
C SER A 22 -21.81 5.28 39.45
N HIS A 23 -22.61 5.43 40.52
CA HIS A 23 -23.15 4.28 41.25
C HIS A 23 -24.00 3.34 40.35
N ASP A 24 -24.79 3.90 39.44
CA ASP A 24 -25.67 3.13 38.53
C ASP A 24 -24.86 2.35 37.50
N GLU A 25 -23.77 2.91 36.97
CA GLU A 25 -22.86 2.25 36.09
C GLU A 25 -22.18 1.05 36.77
N LEU A 26 -21.74 1.22 38.03
CA LEU A 26 -21.16 0.11 38.82
C LEU A 26 -22.19 -0.96 39.16
N LEU A 27 -23.45 -0.62 39.40
CA LEU A 27 -24.54 -1.59 39.57
C LEU A 27 -24.81 -2.35 38.27
N HIS A 28 -24.76 -1.68 37.10
CA HIS A 28 -24.93 -2.32 35.81
C HIS A 28 -23.78 -3.29 35.51
N LEU A 29 -22.53 -2.90 35.82
CA LEU A 29 -21.37 -3.77 35.74
C LEU A 29 -21.53 -5.02 36.63
N GLY A 30 -21.99 -4.85 37.88
CA GLY A 30 -22.28 -5.92 38.81
C GLY A 30 -23.35 -6.89 38.31
N SER A 31 -24.38 -6.37 37.65
CA SER A 31 -25.45 -7.17 37.02
C SER A 31 -24.90 -8.04 35.88
N ASN A 32 -24.10 -7.45 34.98
CA ASN A 32 -23.44 -8.19 33.89
C ASN A 32 -22.50 -9.28 34.42
N PHE A 33 -21.77 -9.01 35.52
CA PHE A 33 -20.95 -10.01 36.16
C PHE A 33 -21.81 -11.16 36.73
N THR A 34 -22.91 -10.85 37.38
CA THR A 34 -23.83 -11.87 37.96
C THR A 34 -24.40 -12.76 36.84
N TRP A 35 -24.89 -12.20 35.76
CA TRP A 35 -25.40 -12.98 34.61
C TRP A 35 -24.32 -13.86 33.99
N MET A 36 -23.09 -13.34 33.82
CA MET A 36 -21.99 -14.17 33.34
C MET A 36 -21.68 -15.35 34.26
N MET A 37 -21.71 -15.13 35.57
CA MET A 37 -21.49 -16.18 36.57
C MET A 37 -22.63 -17.21 36.59
N GLU A 38 -23.88 -16.81 36.35
CA GLU A 38 -25.02 -17.71 36.21
C GLU A 38 -24.88 -18.58 34.94
N ASP A 39 -24.44 -18.02 33.84
CA ASP A 39 -24.20 -18.77 32.62
C ASP A 39 -23.12 -19.84 32.84
N ILE A 40 -22.01 -19.50 33.48
CA ILE A 40 -20.93 -20.44 33.84
C ILE A 40 -21.45 -21.54 34.78
N LYS A 41 -22.19 -21.19 35.82
CA LYS A 41 -22.77 -22.16 36.76
C LYS A 41 -23.73 -23.13 36.09
N ASN A 42 -24.45 -22.67 35.08
CA ASN A 42 -25.40 -23.45 34.31
C ASN A 42 -24.80 -24.17 33.10
N ASN A 43 -23.44 -24.21 33.00
CA ASN A 43 -22.67 -24.78 31.89
C ASN A 43 -23.08 -24.21 30.51
N ARG A 44 -23.48 -22.94 30.45
CA ARG A 44 -23.77 -22.24 29.20
C ARG A 44 -22.49 -21.59 28.69
N PHE A 45 -21.78 -22.31 27.85
CA PHE A 45 -20.53 -21.85 27.23
C PHE A 45 -20.75 -21.59 25.73
N THR A 46 -19.97 -20.64 25.20
CA THR A 46 -19.90 -20.34 23.77
C THR A 46 -18.43 -20.27 23.35
N PRO A 47 -17.77 -21.44 23.22
CA PRO A 47 -16.36 -21.48 22.84
C PRO A 47 -16.14 -20.77 21.50
N ASN A 48 -15.14 -19.89 21.44
CA ASN A 48 -14.93 -19.09 20.24
C ASN A 48 -13.44 -18.71 20.06
N ILE A 49 -13.07 -18.39 18.82
CA ILE A 49 -11.79 -17.81 18.43
C ILE A 49 -12.04 -16.50 17.73
N VAL A 50 -11.33 -15.47 18.13
CA VAL A 50 -11.29 -14.14 17.50
C VAL A 50 -10.11 -14.08 16.56
N ARG A 51 -10.34 -13.67 15.29
CA ARG A 51 -9.32 -13.54 14.26
C ARG A 51 -9.31 -12.15 13.64
N ASP A 52 -8.10 -11.67 13.38
CA ASP A 52 -7.83 -10.51 12.55
C ASP A 52 -7.28 -11.02 11.21
N GLY A 53 -8.14 -11.09 10.20
CA GLY A 53 -7.85 -11.83 8.97
C GLY A 53 -7.52 -13.30 9.27
N ASN A 54 -6.28 -13.73 9.02
CA ASN A 54 -5.79 -15.08 9.27
C ASN A 54 -5.06 -15.23 10.61
N GLU A 55 -4.87 -14.16 11.36
CA GLU A 55 -4.16 -14.19 12.64
C GLU A 55 -5.13 -14.46 13.80
N PRO A 56 -5.01 -15.59 14.51
CA PRO A 56 -5.79 -15.82 15.73
C PRO A 56 -5.27 -14.90 16.83
N LYS A 57 -6.10 -13.97 17.29
CA LYS A 57 -5.78 -12.96 18.30
C LYS A 57 -6.11 -13.44 19.71
N GLU A 58 -7.30 -13.98 19.89
CA GLU A 58 -7.83 -14.33 21.21
C GLU A 58 -8.75 -15.54 21.11
N PHE A 59 -8.98 -16.24 22.24
CA PHE A 59 -9.97 -17.29 22.38
C PHE A 59 -10.63 -17.25 23.74
N SER A 60 -11.83 -17.82 23.83
CA SER A 60 -12.58 -17.90 25.09
C SER A 60 -13.58 -19.04 25.10
N SER A 61 -13.95 -19.48 26.32
CA SER A 61 -15.09 -20.36 26.55
C SER A 61 -16.42 -19.59 26.68
N ILE A 62 -16.34 -18.27 26.93
CA ILE A 62 -17.49 -17.38 26.98
C ILE A 62 -17.56 -16.56 25.69
N GLU A 63 -18.74 -16.08 25.32
CA GLU A 63 -18.90 -15.22 24.16
C GLU A 63 -18.14 -13.88 24.37
N LEU A 64 -17.34 -13.51 23.38
CA LEU A 64 -16.59 -12.25 23.35
C LEU A 64 -17.29 -11.26 22.41
N THR A 65 -17.91 -10.22 22.98
CA THR A 65 -18.63 -9.18 22.23
C THR A 65 -17.82 -7.91 21.99
N GLN A 66 -16.73 -7.74 22.72
CA GLN A 66 -15.82 -6.59 22.61
C GLN A 66 -15.05 -6.51 21.28
N TYR A 67 -15.06 -7.56 20.48
CA TYR A 67 -14.32 -7.65 19.20
C TYR A 67 -15.26 -7.51 18.00
N SER A 68 -16.11 -6.48 17.98
CA SER A 68 -17.09 -6.23 16.91
C SER A 68 -16.46 -6.03 15.53
N ASP A 69 -15.20 -5.55 15.47
CA ASP A 69 -14.47 -5.26 14.23
C ASP A 69 -13.66 -6.46 13.71
N LEU A 70 -13.66 -7.59 14.45
CA LEU A 70 -12.91 -8.79 14.14
C LEU A 70 -13.84 -9.97 13.84
N THR A 71 -13.30 -11.01 13.21
CA THR A 71 -14.07 -12.22 12.93
C THR A 71 -14.10 -13.12 14.17
N VAL A 72 -15.29 -13.34 14.73
CA VAL A 72 -15.50 -14.25 15.86
C VAL A 72 -16.17 -15.54 15.34
N THR A 73 -15.45 -16.66 15.45
CA THR A 73 -15.97 -17.98 15.04
C THR A 73 -16.28 -18.81 16.27
N LYS A 74 -17.51 -19.36 16.35
CA LYS A 74 -17.98 -20.20 17.46
C LYS A 74 -17.72 -21.68 17.15
N TYR A 75 -17.46 -22.46 18.22
CA TYR A 75 -17.14 -23.89 18.16
C TYR A 75 -17.97 -24.67 19.19
N GLU A 76 -18.00 -26.00 19.06
CA GLU A 76 -18.75 -26.86 19.96
C GLU A 76 -18.07 -27.07 21.32
N SER A 77 -16.73 -27.09 21.33
CA SER A 77 -15.99 -27.36 22.56
C SER A 77 -14.77 -26.43 22.70
N ILE A 78 -14.37 -26.16 23.96
CA ILE A 78 -13.15 -25.43 24.25
C ILE A 78 -11.90 -26.22 23.89
N SER A 79 -11.96 -27.56 23.90
CA SER A 79 -10.86 -28.41 23.48
C SER A 79 -10.54 -28.21 22.00
N GLU A 80 -11.55 -28.16 21.15
CA GLU A 80 -11.39 -27.84 19.73
C GLU A 80 -10.84 -26.43 19.52
N VAL A 81 -11.34 -25.45 20.25
CA VAL A 81 -10.83 -24.07 20.24
C VAL A 81 -9.33 -24.02 20.58
N LEU A 82 -8.90 -24.72 21.65
CA LEU A 82 -7.51 -24.75 22.07
C LEU A 82 -6.61 -25.40 21.01
N GLU A 83 -7.02 -26.53 20.45
CA GLU A 83 -6.26 -27.22 19.40
C GLU A 83 -6.09 -26.31 18.17
N LEU A 84 -7.18 -25.74 17.65
CA LEU A 84 -7.16 -24.87 16.48
C LEU A 84 -6.38 -23.58 16.74
N TYR A 85 -6.66 -22.90 17.84
CA TYR A 85 -6.00 -21.63 18.16
C TYR A 85 -4.47 -21.77 18.24
N TYR A 86 -3.96 -22.75 18.98
CA TYR A 86 -2.52 -22.92 19.11
C TYR A 86 -1.86 -23.45 17.83
N SER A 87 -2.52 -24.32 17.07
CA SER A 87 -1.98 -24.79 15.78
C SER A 87 -1.90 -23.68 14.75
N GLU A 88 -2.96 -22.87 14.62
CA GLU A 88 -3.01 -21.72 13.73
C GLU A 88 -1.98 -20.66 14.13
N ARG A 89 -1.94 -20.29 15.41
CA ARG A 89 -0.99 -19.30 15.94
C ARG A 89 0.47 -19.70 15.74
N ASN A 90 0.79 -20.96 15.96
CA ASN A 90 2.13 -21.50 15.74
C ASN A 90 2.51 -21.44 14.25
N THR A 91 1.58 -21.81 13.38
CA THR A 91 1.78 -21.76 11.93
C THR A 91 1.96 -20.32 11.46
N TYR A 92 1.08 -19.41 11.86
CA TYR A 92 1.16 -17.98 11.53
C TYR A 92 2.50 -17.37 12.01
N THR A 93 2.88 -17.59 13.26
CA THR A 93 4.12 -17.06 13.83
C THR A 93 5.34 -17.58 13.08
N ARG A 94 5.37 -18.88 12.75
CA ARG A 94 6.48 -19.50 12.00
C ARG A 94 6.60 -18.93 10.57
N ILE A 95 5.48 -18.75 9.88
CA ILE A 95 5.46 -18.17 8.53
C ILE A 95 5.91 -16.71 8.59
N ARG A 96 5.42 -15.93 9.56
CA ARG A 96 5.81 -14.53 9.73
C ARG A 96 7.32 -14.39 10.01
N GLN A 97 7.89 -15.24 10.85
CA GLN A 97 9.34 -15.27 11.09
C GLN A 97 10.13 -15.62 9.83
N LYS A 98 9.70 -16.66 9.09
CA LYS A 98 10.35 -17.06 7.83
C LYS A 98 10.23 -15.99 6.73
N SER A 99 9.18 -15.19 6.73
CA SER A 99 8.98 -14.11 5.76
C SER A 99 9.63 -12.79 6.13
N ALA A 100 10.21 -12.65 7.32
CA ALA A 100 10.72 -11.38 7.86
C ALA A 100 11.74 -10.71 6.92
N ASP A 101 12.68 -11.47 6.37
CA ASP A 101 13.69 -10.95 5.45
C ASP A 101 13.08 -10.51 4.11
N LEU A 102 12.12 -11.28 3.58
CA LEU A 102 11.40 -10.91 2.36
C LEU A 102 10.59 -9.64 2.55
N ARG A 103 9.87 -9.53 3.67
CA ARG A 103 9.10 -8.33 4.05
C ARG A 103 9.99 -7.09 4.15
N LYS A 104 11.12 -7.21 4.86
CA LYS A 104 12.10 -6.13 4.98
C LYS A 104 12.62 -5.69 3.61
N HIS A 105 12.91 -6.66 2.74
CA HIS A 105 13.40 -6.37 1.39
C HIS A 105 12.34 -5.64 0.55
N VAL A 106 11.11 -6.14 0.53
CA VAL A 106 9.97 -5.53 -0.20
C VAL A 106 9.72 -4.10 0.31
N ASN A 107 9.68 -3.89 1.63
CA ASN A 107 9.49 -2.56 2.20
C ASN A 107 10.60 -1.59 1.78
N THR A 108 11.87 -2.04 1.79
CA THR A 108 13.00 -1.21 1.33
C THR A 108 12.86 -0.83 -0.14
N LEU A 109 12.40 -1.75 -1.00
CA LEU A 109 12.16 -1.49 -2.42
C LEU A 109 10.99 -0.53 -2.62
N LEU A 110 9.90 -0.69 -1.88
CA LEU A 110 8.74 0.21 -1.90
C LEU A 110 9.16 1.64 -1.54
N GLU A 111 9.86 1.82 -0.43
CA GLU A 111 10.34 3.14 -0.01
C GLU A 111 11.23 3.82 -1.07
N ARG A 112 12.13 3.04 -1.70
CA ARG A 112 13.00 3.55 -2.78
C ARG A 112 12.20 3.98 -4.00
N ASN A 113 11.24 3.15 -4.44
CA ASN A 113 10.42 3.47 -5.60
C ASN A 113 9.46 4.63 -5.33
N GLN A 114 8.88 4.75 -4.14
CA GLN A 114 8.05 5.87 -3.74
C GLN A 114 8.84 7.18 -3.72
N LYS A 115 10.08 7.19 -3.19
CA LYS A 115 10.98 8.34 -3.25
C LYS A 115 11.35 8.70 -4.70
N LYS A 116 11.67 7.69 -5.54
CA LYS A 116 11.95 7.88 -6.98
C LYS A 116 10.75 8.51 -7.68
N TYR A 117 9.55 7.97 -7.48
CA TYR A 117 8.30 8.49 -8.02
C TYR A 117 8.03 9.96 -7.63
N SER A 118 8.19 10.28 -6.34
CA SER A 118 8.03 11.64 -5.84
C SER A 118 9.00 12.64 -6.48
N LEU A 119 10.26 12.23 -6.69
CA LEU A 119 11.27 13.06 -7.36
C LEU A 119 10.93 13.25 -8.84
N GLN A 120 10.52 12.19 -9.53
CA GLN A 120 10.11 12.25 -10.94
C GLN A 120 8.89 13.17 -11.12
N MET A 121 7.88 13.08 -10.26
CA MET A 121 6.72 13.96 -10.28
C MET A 121 7.09 15.43 -10.04
N LYS A 122 8.00 15.69 -9.11
CA LYS A 122 8.52 17.05 -8.89
C LYS A 122 9.26 17.59 -10.12
N GLN A 123 10.12 16.79 -10.74
CA GLN A 123 10.84 17.17 -11.96
C GLN A 123 9.89 17.40 -13.13
N LEU A 124 8.84 16.59 -13.27
CA LEU A 124 7.81 16.78 -14.29
C LEU A 124 7.10 18.12 -14.10
N LYS A 125 6.65 18.41 -12.87
CA LYS A 125 6.03 19.70 -12.53
C LYS A 125 6.96 20.90 -12.80
N ASP A 126 8.24 20.77 -12.48
CA ASP A 126 9.20 21.82 -12.81
C ASP A 126 9.40 22.01 -14.31
N SER A 127 9.24 20.94 -15.10
CA SER A 127 9.33 21.00 -16.57
C SER A 127 8.12 21.68 -17.22
N GLU A 128 6.99 21.82 -16.52
CA GLU A 128 5.82 22.59 -17.02
C GLU A 128 6.15 24.07 -17.24
N LYS A 129 7.14 24.58 -16.50
CA LYS A 129 7.65 25.96 -16.67
C LYS A 129 8.35 26.18 -18.01
N ARG A 130 8.48 25.16 -18.87
CA ARG A 130 9.18 25.26 -20.16
C ARG A 130 8.56 26.27 -21.11
N GLU A 131 7.24 26.41 -21.08
CA GLU A 131 6.52 27.29 -22.02
C GLU A 131 6.99 28.73 -21.93
N LYS A 132 7.33 29.21 -20.73
CA LYS A 132 7.89 30.57 -20.59
C LYS A 132 9.20 30.78 -21.37
N TYR A 133 10.02 29.71 -21.50
CA TYR A 133 11.29 29.84 -22.25
C TYR A 133 11.05 29.86 -23.75
N LYS A 134 10.01 29.20 -24.25
CA LYS A 134 9.56 29.34 -25.64
C LYS A 134 9.12 30.77 -25.90
N VAL A 135 8.23 31.32 -25.07
CA VAL A 135 7.75 32.71 -25.15
C VAL A 135 8.95 33.68 -25.07
N TYR A 136 9.88 33.49 -24.19
CA TYR A 136 11.08 34.34 -24.08
C TYR A 136 11.90 34.34 -25.38
N GLY A 137 12.14 33.17 -25.99
CA GLY A 137 12.84 33.05 -27.26
C GLY A 137 12.12 33.78 -28.40
N GLU A 138 10.80 33.60 -28.51
CA GLU A 138 9.97 34.23 -29.52
C GLU A 138 9.90 35.75 -29.37
N LEU A 139 9.76 36.27 -28.15
CA LEU A 139 9.75 37.71 -27.89
C LEU A 139 11.12 38.36 -28.11
N ILE A 140 12.20 37.68 -27.83
CA ILE A 140 13.54 38.18 -28.17
C ILE A 140 13.73 38.26 -29.67
N ASN A 141 13.28 37.28 -30.44
CA ASN A 141 13.34 37.32 -31.90
C ASN A 141 12.47 38.44 -32.47
N ALA A 142 11.29 38.72 -31.86
CA ALA A 142 10.38 39.76 -32.35
C ALA A 142 10.82 41.19 -31.98
N PHE A 143 11.37 41.39 -30.77
CA PHE A 143 11.62 42.74 -30.21
C PHE A 143 13.08 43.02 -29.87
N GLY A 144 13.97 42.01 -30.00
CA GLY A 144 15.37 42.11 -29.59
C GLY A 144 16.25 43.00 -30.48
N TYR A 145 15.74 43.47 -31.64
CA TYR A 145 16.50 44.30 -32.59
C TYR A 145 16.94 45.66 -32.01
N GLY A 146 16.26 46.13 -30.96
CA GLY A 146 16.59 47.38 -30.26
C GLY A 146 17.54 47.21 -29.05
N LEU A 147 18.03 46.00 -28.75
CA LEU A 147 18.92 45.75 -27.62
C LEU A 147 20.32 46.30 -27.86
N THR A 148 20.87 46.96 -26.84
CA THR A 148 22.26 47.47 -26.79
C THR A 148 23.11 46.55 -25.92
N PRO A 149 24.48 46.65 -26.04
CA PRO A 149 25.39 45.87 -25.19
C PRO A 149 25.27 46.12 -23.67
N ASP A 150 24.62 47.23 -23.28
CA ASP A 150 24.39 47.56 -21.87
C ASP A 150 23.11 46.98 -21.29
N ASP A 151 22.22 46.46 -22.14
CA ASP A 151 20.93 45.94 -21.72
C ASP A 151 21.07 44.55 -21.08
N LYS A 152 20.60 44.45 -19.84
CA LYS A 152 20.54 43.19 -19.10
C LYS A 152 19.17 42.52 -19.19
N PHE A 153 18.15 43.20 -19.70
CA PHE A 153 16.81 42.75 -19.79
C PHE A 153 16.13 43.32 -21.07
N LEU A 154 15.29 42.53 -21.66
CA LEU A 154 14.30 42.98 -22.68
C LEU A 154 12.94 43.14 -22.01
N GLU A 155 12.32 44.32 -22.13
CA GLU A 155 10.93 44.54 -21.78
C GLU A 155 10.08 44.42 -23.05
N ALA A 156 9.21 43.44 -23.10
CA ALA A 156 8.39 43.18 -24.29
C ALA A 156 6.93 42.86 -23.92
N ALA A 157 6.00 43.23 -24.75
CA ALA A 157 4.59 42.87 -24.62
C ALA A 157 4.42 41.37 -24.95
N ASN A 158 3.91 40.61 -24.01
CA ASN A 158 3.60 39.20 -24.23
C ASN A 158 2.26 39.03 -24.91
N TYR A 159 2.29 38.82 -26.21
CA TYR A 159 1.06 38.62 -27.02
C TYR A 159 0.33 37.30 -26.73
N TYR A 160 0.90 36.39 -25.89
CA TYR A 160 0.23 35.21 -25.40
C TYR A 160 -0.52 35.42 -24.06
N ASP A 161 -0.32 36.61 -23.42
CA ASP A 161 -0.97 36.96 -22.13
C ASP A 161 -1.43 38.43 -22.17
N ASP A 162 -2.44 38.73 -22.98
CA ASP A 162 -3.09 40.04 -23.11
C ASP A 162 -2.12 41.24 -23.24
N ASN A 163 -1.01 41.05 -23.92
CA ASN A 163 0.05 42.04 -24.11
C ASN A 163 0.65 42.59 -22.79
N LYS A 164 0.58 41.83 -21.69
CA LYS A 164 1.27 42.22 -20.47
C LYS A 164 2.78 42.35 -20.71
N ILE A 165 3.36 43.44 -20.21
CA ILE A 165 4.79 43.66 -20.33
C ILE A 165 5.53 42.68 -19.39
N ILE A 166 6.42 41.90 -19.97
CA ILE A 166 7.29 40.99 -19.24
C ILE A 166 8.76 41.37 -19.39
N LYS A 167 9.53 41.08 -18.34
CA LYS A 167 10.96 41.37 -18.28
C LYS A 167 11.77 40.10 -18.50
N ILE A 168 12.48 40.03 -19.63
CA ILE A 168 13.21 38.85 -20.08
C ILE A 168 14.69 39.09 -19.82
N PRO A 169 15.39 38.26 -18.99
CA PRO A 169 16.83 38.39 -18.78
C PRO A 169 17.63 38.14 -20.06
N ILE A 170 18.56 39.03 -20.36
CA ILE A 170 19.44 38.98 -21.54
C ILE A 170 20.90 38.84 -21.09
N ASP A 171 21.66 38.01 -21.77
CA ASP A 171 23.10 37.92 -21.68
C ASP A 171 23.68 38.94 -22.64
N ASN A 172 24.16 40.08 -22.12
CA ASN A 172 24.64 41.20 -22.91
C ASN A 172 25.99 40.94 -23.63
N THR A 173 26.61 39.76 -23.37
CA THR A 173 27.79 39.31 -24.13
C THR A 173 27.42 38.58 -25.42
N LYS A 174 26.11 38.37 -25.67
CA LYS A 174 25.55 37.62 -26.79
C LYS A 174 24.62 38.48 -27.64
N THR A 175 24.52 38.12 -28.90
CA THR A 175 23.55 38.73 -29.81
C THR A 175 22.12 38.37 -29.39
N PRO A 176 21.12 39.17 -29.82
CA PRO A 176 19.73 38.80 -29.58
C PRO A 176 19.38 37.39 -30.08
N ALA A 177 19.84 36.97 -31.25
CA ALA A 177 19.65 35.67 -31.82
C ALA A 177 20.22 34.54 -30.97
N GLU A 178 21.43 34.71 -30.41
CA GLU A 178 22.07 33.75 -29.51
C GLU A 178 21.31 33.64 -28.17
N ASN A 179 20.80 34.75 -27.66
CA ASN A 179 19.94 34.75 -26.47
C ASN A 179 18.65 34.00 -26.72
N ALA A 180 17.97 34.24 -27.84
CA ALA A 180 16.76 33.52 -28.24
C ALA A 180 17.05 32.02 -28.38
N GLN A 181 18.13 31.64 -29.04
CA GLN A 181 18.54 30.23 -29.20
C GLN A 181 18.78 29.56 -27.84
N LYS A 182 19.45 30.23 -26.90
CA LYS A 182 19.68 29.73 -25.54
C LYS A 182 18.34 29.41 -24.83
N TYR A 183 17.31 30.21 -25.02
CA TYR A 183 15.98 29.95 -24.45
C TYR A 183 15.28 28.82 -25.18
N PHE A 184 15.36 28.72 -26.50
CA PHE A 184 14.81 27.58 -27.25
C PHE A 184 15.51 26.26 -26.90
N ASP A 185 16.84 26.26 -26.71
CA ASP A 185 17.57 25.07 -26.26
C ASP A 185 17.10 24.62 -24.87
N LYS A 186 16.87 25.59 -23.98
CA LYS A 186 16.34 25.31 -22.64
C LYS A 186 14.92 24.72 -22.69
N TYR A 187 14.05 25.31 -23.54
CA TYR A 187 12.73 24.76 -23.80
C TYR A 187 12.81 23.35 -24.36
N GLY A 188 13.59 23.10 -25.39
CA GLY A 188 13.76 21.80 -26.02
C GLY A 188 14.32 20.75 -25.07
N LYS A 189 15.29 21.11 -24.21
CA LYS A 189 15.80 20.20 -23.16
C LYS A 189 14.71 19.83 -22.16
N MET A 190 13.95 20.81 -21.66
CA MET A 190 12.88 20.57 -20.70
C MET A 190 11.72 19.75 -21.30
N LYS A 191 11.41 19.98 -22.60
CA LYS A 191 10.40 19.20 -23.32
C LYS A 191 10.78 17.73 -23.39
N ARG A 192 11.99 17.41 -23.87
CA ARG A 192 12.50 16.02 -23.92
C ARG A 192 12.56 15.38 -22.54
N THR A 193 12.94 16.15 -21.52
CA THR A 193 12.93 15.65 -20.13
C THR A 193 11.53 15.30 -19.67
N ALA A 194 10.51 16.12 -19.98
CA ALA A 194 9.13 15.83 -19.61
C ALA A 194 8.60 14.57 -20.30
N GLU A 195 8.90 14.40 -21.60
CA GLU A 195 8.50 13.22 -22.38
C GLU A 195 9.11 11.95 -21.78
N ALA A 196 10.41 11.93 -21.50
CA ALA A 196 11.09 10.81 -20.86
C ALA A 196 10.57 10.53 -19.43
N LEU A 197 10.25 11.60 -18.66
CA LEU A 197 9.72 11.43 -17.31
C LEU A 197 8.32 10.79 -17.30
N ASN A 198 7.47 11.07 -18.29
CA ASN A 198 6.15 10.45 -18.36
C ASN A 198 6.25 8.92 -18.47
N GLU A 199 7.15 8.40 -19.30
CA GLU A 199 7.38 6.96 -19.42
C GLU A 199 7.96 6.38 -18.12
N LEU A 200 8.97 7.04 -17.54
CA LEU A 200 9.62 6.59 -16.30
C LEU A 200 8.67 6.61 -15.09
N ILE A 201 7.73 7.55 -15.04
CA ILE A 201 6.71 7.65 -13.99
C ILE A 201 5.75 6.46 -14.07
N LEU A 202 5.28 6.12 -15.28
CA LEU A 202 4.41 4.96 -15.49
C LEU A 202 5.10 3.66 -15.09
N GLU A 203 6.36 3.47 -15.51
CA GLU A 203 7.16 2.31 -15.11
C GLU A 203 7.33 2.23 -13.59
N THR A 204 7.74 3.35 -12.96
CA THR A 204 7.95 3.39 -11.50
C THR A 204 6.65 3.13 -10.73
N LYS A 205 5.52 3.65 -11.22
CA LYS A 205 4.19 3.39 -10.63
C LYS A 205 3.83 1.92 -10.74
N GLY A 206 4.03 1.30 -11.92
CA GLY A 206 3.81 -0.14 -12.09
C GLY A 206 4.66 -1.00 -11.16
N GLN A 207 5.93 -0.61 -10.91
CA GLN A 207 6.80 -1.29 -9.94
C GLN A 207 6.28 -1.15 -8.50
N ILE A 208 5.73 0.02 -8.13
CA ILE A 208 5.12 0.24 -6.80
C ILE A 208 3.89 -0.66 -6.65
N ASP A 209 2.96 -0.62 -7.60
CA ASP A 209 1.72 -1.39 -7.56
C ASP A 209 2.01 -2.90 -7.47
N HIS A 210 3.02 -3.38 -8.20
CA HIS A 210 3.45 -4.78 -8.13
C HIS A 210 4.05 -5.13 -6.75
N LEU A 211 4.91 -4.28 -6.19
CA LEU A 211 5.49 -4.52 -4.86
C LEU A 211 4.43 -4.48 -3.75
N GLU A 212 3.41 -3.63 -3.86
CA GLU A 212 2.25 -3.61 -2.96
C GLU A 212 1.44 -4.91 -3.05
N SER A 213 1.23 -5.43 -4.27
CA SER A 213 0.61 -6.75 -4.48
C SER A 213 1.42 -7.88 -3.82
N ILE A 214 2.76 -7.85 -3.94
CA ILE A 214 3.64 -8.82 -3.28
C ILE A 214 3.57 -8.68 -1.75
N GLN A 215 3.48 -7.46 -1.22
CA GLN A 215 3.30 -7.22 0.22
C GLN A 215 2.00 -7.87 0.72
N ASN A 216 0.90 -7.69 0.01
CA ASN A 216 -0.36 -8.35 0.32
C ASN A 216 -0.24 -9.88 0.24
N SER A 217 0.47 -10.42 -0.77
CA SER A 217 0.73 -11.85 -0.89
C SER A 217 1.51 -12.41 0.31
N LEU A 218 2.49 -11.65 0.84
CA LEU A 218 3.21 -11.99 2.05
C LEU A 218 2.30 -11.98 3.30
N ASP A 219 1.28 -11.13 3.34
CA ASP A 219 0.35 -11.04 4.47
C ASP A 219 -0.62 -12.21 4.52
N ILE A 220 -1.05 -12.71 3.37
CA ILE A 220 -1.96 -13.86 3.26
C ILE A 220 -1.26 -15.21 3.14
N ALA A 221 0.07 -15.26 3.11
CA ALA A 221 0.84 -16.49 3.02
C ALA A 221 0.62 -17.39 4.26
N LEU A 222 0.23 -18.64 4.05
CA LEU A 222 -0.06 -19.63 5.10
C LEU A 222 0.94 -20.78 5.14
N SER A 223 1.82 -20.90 4.14
CA SER A 223 2.76 -22.01 4.02
C SER A 223 4.16 -21.55 3.59
N ALA A 224 5.17 -22.41 3.82
CA ALA A 224 6.51 -22.17 3.30
C ALA A 224 6.53 -22.19 1.75
N ASP A 225 5.64 -22.94 1.14
CA ASP A 225 5.50 -23.04 -0.31
C ASP A 225 4.98 -21.72 -0.90
N ASP A 226 4.08 -21.01 -0.22
CA ASP A 226 3.61 -19.68 -0.60
C ASP A 226 4.80 -18.70 -0.64
N LEU A 227 5.68 -18.75 0.38
CA LEU A 227 6.87 -17.89 0.43
C LEU A 227 7.89 -18.19 -0.67
N VAL A 228 8.00 -19.46 -1.10
CA VAL A 228 8.88 -19.84 -2.24
C VAL A 228 8.34 -19.23 -3.52
N GLN A 229 7.03 -19.30 -3.79
CA GLN A 229 6.41 -18.69 -4.97
C GLN A 229 6.60 -17.18 -5.00
N ILE A 230 6.36 -16.50 -3.87
CA ILE A 230 6.56 -15.04 -3.75
C ILE A 230 8.04 -14.66 -4.00
N LYS A 231 8.98 -15.47 -3.49
CA LYS A 231 10.41 -15.25 -3.75
C LYS A 231 10.76 -15.44 -5.22
N ASP A 232 10.22 -16.46 -5.87
CA ASP A 232 10.44 -16.70 -7.30
C ASP A 232 9.87 -15.56 -8.15
N GLU A 233 8.71 -15.01 -7.79
CA GLU A 233 8.14 -13.83 -8.41
C GLU A 233 9.06 -12.61 -8.28
N LEU A 234 9.58 -12.32 -7.07
CA LEU A 234 10.55 -11.25 -6.84
C LEU A 234 11.83 -11.40 -7.68
N ILE A 235 12.26 -12.63 -7.93
CA ILE A 235 13.42 -12.93 -8.79
C ILE A 235 13.09 -12.70 -10.26
N GLU A 236 11.93 -13.15 -10.73
CA GLU A 236 11.49 -13.04 -12.12
C GLU A 236 11.33 -11.59 -12.56
N TYR A 237 10.76 -10.76 -11.70
CA TYR A 237 10.63 -9.33 -11.95
C TYR A 237 11.90 -8.51 -11.64
N GLY A 238 13.01 -9.19 -11.27
CA GLY A 238 14.31 -8.56 -11.07
C GLY A 238 14.47 -7.78 -9.77
N PHE A 239 13.53 -7.89 -8.84
CA PHE A 239 13.61 -7.26 -7.52
C PHE A 239 14.66 -7.93 -6.62
N ILE A 240 14.92 -9.22 -6.82
CA ILE A 240 15.96 -9.99 -6.12
C ILE A 240 16.85 -10.68 -7.15
N LYS A 241 18.15 -10.66 -6.91
CA LYS A 241 19.10 -11.40 -7.76
C LYS A 241 18.97 -12.92 -7.53
N LYS A 242 18.89 -13.69 -8.62
CA LYS A 242 18.91 -15.14 -8.53
C LYS A 242 20.26 -15.63 -7.96
N GLY A 243 20.21 -16.36 -6.85
CA GLY A 243 21.40 -16.99 -6.27
C GLY A 243 22.02 -18.04 -7.22
N LYS A 244 23.36 -18.10 -7.25
CA LYS A 244 24.06 -19.15 -8.02
C LYS A 244 23.66 -20.53 -7.47
N GLY A 245 23.02 -21.38 -8.32
CA GLY A 245 22.64 -22.75 -7.95
C GLY A 245 21.20 -22.96 -7.49
N SER A 246 20.34 -21.94 -7.47
CA SER A 246 18.92 -22.10 -7.16
C SER A 246 18.20 -22.85 -8.29
N LYS A 247 17.88 -24.14 -8.05
CA LYS A 247 16.96 -24.91 -8.91
C LYS A 247 15.54 -24.44 -8.59
N LYS A 248 14.68 -24.24 -9.62
CA LYS A 248 13.24 -24.02 -9.39
C LYS A 248 12.70 -25.22 -8.61
N GLN A 249 12.26 -25.02 -7.38
CA GLN A 249 11.54 -26.04 -6.63
C GLN A 249 10.13 -26.16 -7.20
N LYS A 250 9.65 -27.39 -7.46
CA LYS A 250 8.24 -27.63 -7.77
C LYS A 250 7.43 -27.39 -6.49
N VAL A 251 6.78 -26.25 -6.42
CA VAL A 251 5.98 -25.82 -5.26
C VAL A 251 4.55 -26.33 -5.42
N LYS A 252 3.94 -26.81 -4.33
CA LYS A 252 2.57 -27.35 -4.29
C LYS A 252 1.57 -26.37 -3.62
N SER A 253 1.87 -25.08 -3.57
CA SER A 253 0.89 -24.11 -3.07
C SER A 253 -0.34 -24.09 -3.98
N LYS A 254 -1.52 -24.13 -3.37
CA LYS A 254 -2.81 -24.08 -4.08
C LYS A 254 -3.54 -22.78 -3.77
N PRO A 255 -4.34 -22.27 -4.70
CA PRO A 255 -5.22 -21.13 -4.43
C PRO A 255 -6.21 -21.44 -3.31
N PHE A 256 -6.80 -20.42 -2.71
CA PHE A 256 -7.94 -20.58 -1.83
C PHE A 256 -9.13 -21.13 -2.63
N HIS A 257 -9.89 -22.02 -2.01
CA HIS A 257 -11.11 -22.57 -2.57
C HIS A 257 -12.26 -22.30 -1.60
N TYR A 258 -13.29 -21.67 -2.08
CA TYR A 258 -14.52 -21.37 -1.35
C TYR A 258 -15.72 -21.87 -2.12
N ILE A 259 -16.83 -22.07 -1.44
CA ILE A 259 -18.13 -22.40 -2.04
C ILE A 259 -19.08 -21.24 -1.73
N SER A 260 -19.72 -20.68 -2.75
CA SER A 260 -20.72 -19.62 -2.55
C SER A 260 -21.97 -20.15 -1.88
N SER A 261 -22.84 -19.26 -1.38
CA SER A 261 -24.16 -19.63 -0.83
C SER A 261 -25.05 -20.42 -1.82
N ASP A 262 -24.82 -20.21 -3.12
CA ASP A 262 -25.55 -20.85 -4.21
C ASP A 262 -24.87 -22.14 -4.72
N GLY A 263 -23.77 -22.56 -4.05
CA GLY A 263 -23.07 -23.80 -4.34
C GLY A 263 -22.02 -23.73 -5.46
N PHE A 264 -21.63 -22.52 -5.90
CA PHE A 264 -20.58 -22.35 -6.91
C PHE A 264 -19.19 -22.38 -6.29
N ASP A 265 -18.26 -23.06 -6.98
CA ASP A 265 -16.84 -23.05 -6.62
C ASP A 265 -16.19 -21.70 -6.93
N MET A 266 -15.52 -21.13 -5.94
CA MET A 266 -14.76 -19.88 -6.06
C MET A 266 -13.30 -20.13 -5.74
N TYR A 267 -12.40 -19.77 -6.65
CA TYR A 267 -10.95 -19.88 -6.47
C TYR A 267 -10.32 -18.51 -6.41
N VAL A 268 -9.44 -18.28 -5.41
CA VAL A 268 -8.73 -17.02 -5.21
C VAL A 268 -7.24 -17.33 -5.11
N GLY A 269 -6.45 -16.78 -6.01
CA GLY A 269 -4.99 -16.93 -5.99
C GLY A 269 -4.36 -16.17 -4.82
N LYS A 270 -3.34 -16.76 -4.22
CA LYS A 270 -2.58 -16.19 -3.11
C LYS A 270 -1.45 -15.27 -3.56
N ASN A 271 -1.14 -15.27 -4.85
CA ASN A 271 -0.11 -14.46 -5.49
C ASN A 271 -0.42 -14.30 -6.98
N ASN A 272 0.36 -13.46 -7.69
CA ASN A 272 0.11 -13.16 -9.09
C ASN A 272 0.24 -14.40 -9.99
N TYR A 273 1.18 -15.34 -9.72
CA TYR A 273 1.28 -16.59 -10.49
C TYR A 273 0.03 -17.45 -10.40
N GLN A 274 -0.55 -17.58 -9.21
CA GLN A 274 -1.78 -18.34 -9.05
C GLN A 274 -2.97 -17.64 -9.72
N ASN A 275 -3.03 -16.32 -9.66
CA ASN A 275 -4.06 -15.54 -10.36
C ASN A 275 -3.96 -15.70 -11.88
N ASP A 276 -2.75 -15.66 -12.43
CA ASP A 276 -2.50 -15.92 -13.86
C ASP A 276 -2.88 -17.37 -14.25
N GLU A 277 -2.52 -18.34 -13.42
CA GLU A 277 -2.88 -19.73 -13.65
C GLU A 277 -4.39 -19.96 -13.61
N LEU A 278 -5.08 -19.35 -12.65
CA LEU A 278 -6.54 -19.38 -12.57
C LEU A 278 -7.20 -18.75 -13.80
N THR A 279 -6.71 -17.57 -14.21
CA THR A 279 -7.31 -16.77 -15.28
C THR A 279 -7.05 -17.39 -16.67
N PHE A 280 -5.82 -17.82 -16.92
CA PHE A 280 -5.40 -18.22 -18.28
C PHE A 280 -5.35 -19.72 -18.52
N LYS A 281 -5.39 -20.57 -17.47
CA LYS A 281 -5.34 -22.02 -17.61
C LYS A 281 -6.58 -22.74 -17.09
N LEU A 282 -7.18 -22.29 -15.97
CA LEU A 282 -8.33 -22.92 -15.34
C LEU A 282 -9.65 -22.31 -15.80
N ALA A 283 -9.77 -21.01 -15.87
CA ALA A 283 -10.95 -20.32 -16.37
C ALA A 283 -10.94 -20.38 -17.91
N THR A 284 -11.13 -21.58 -18.49
CA THR A 284 -11.41 -21.70 -19.92
C THR A 284 -12.80 -21.17 -20.15
N GLY A 285 -12.91 -20.00 -20.79
CA GLY A 285 -14.22 -19.47 -21.19
C GLY A 285 -14.97 -20.47 -22.05
N ASN A 286 -16.20 -20.74 -21.65
CA ASN A 286 -17.21 -21.33 -22.52
C ASN A 286 -17.84 -20.22 -23.34
#